data_27e03d2221b4ecb23dcd3e327f9ff326
#
_entry.id   27e03d2221b4ecb23dcd3e327f9ff326
#
_cell.length_a   1.000
_cell.length_b   1.000
_cell.length_c   1.000
_cell.angle_alpha   90.00
_cell.angle_beta   90.00
_cell.angle_gamma   90.00
#
_symmetry.space_group_name_H-M   'P 1'
#
loop_
_entity.id
_entity.type
_entity.pdbx_description
1 polymer ?
#
loop_
_entity_poly.entity_id
_entity_poly.type
_entity_poly.pdbx_seq_one_letter_code
_entity_poly.pdbx_strand_id
1 'polypeptide(L)'
;AASGGSFGAAVGAGAGVLIGNKMAKAREAARKANAEAEVIKDEKTGLTYVKVTFPSGLLFQTGQDVLSTSARNDLATFAKNLTSDMDLYVYGYTDNQGWRGASASESMNKNQVLSEQRANSVSSYLRSNGISSAQMKEVKGFGESNPVASNDSSAGREQNRRVEVYVMPSKEMIKNAKAEAGE
;
A
#
# COMPACT_ATOMS: atom_id res chain seq x y z
N ALA A 1 4.42 -7.72 6.39
CA ALA A 1 5.73 -7.73 5.76
C ALA A 1 5.54 -8.22 4.34
N ALA A 2 5.85 -7.39 3.36
CA ALA A 2 6.11 -7.88 2.01
C ALA A 2 7.29 -8.83 2.15
N SER A 3 6.97 -10.11 2.35
CA SER A 3 7.97 -11.13 2.60
C SER A 3 8.78 -11.34 1.34
N GLY A 4 10.05 -10.97 1.36
CA GLY A 4 11.10 -11.70 0.70
C GLY A 4 10.99 -12.07 -0.78
N GLY A 5 10.15 -11.41 -1.55
CA GLY A 5 10.31 -11.41 -2.99
C GLY A 5 11.52 -10.54 -3.32
N SER A 6 12.51 -11.08 -3.99
CA SER A 6 13.62 -10.26 -4.45
C SER A 6 13.09 -9.15 -5.35
N PHE A 7 13.10 -7.92 -4.86
CA PHE A 7 12.71 -6.74 -5.63
C PHE A 7 13.79 -6.45 -6.69
N GLY A 8 13.78 -7.25 -7.75
CA GLY A 8 14.69 -7.03 -8.88
C GLY A 8 16.16 -7.28 -8.56
N ALA A 9 17.00 -7.09 -9.55
CA ALA A 9 18.44 -7.17 -9.41
C ALA A 9 18.96 -5.95 -8.64
N ALA A 10 20.05 -6.16 -7.89
CA ALA A 10 20.72 -5.09 -7.18
C ALA A 10 21.18 -3.99 -8.15
N VAL A 11 21.13 -2.74 -7.71
CA VAL A 11 21.58 -1.57 -8.45
C VAL A 11 22.82 -0.97 -7.78
N GLY A 12 23.64 -0.30 -8.56
CA GLY A 12 24.76 0.47 -8.05
C GLY A 12 24.31 1.80 -7.44
N ALA A 13 25.25 2.52 -6.86
CA ALA A 13 24.97 3.78 -6.16
C ALA A 13 24.33 4.84 -7.07
N GLY A 14 24.78 4.96 -8.32
CA GLY A 14 24.25 5.94 -9.29
C GLY A 14 22.79 5.68 -9.63
N ALA A 15 22.46 4.44 -10.03
CA ALA A 15 21.08 4.04 -10.31
C ALA A 15 20.21 4.12 -9.06
N GLY A 16 20.74 3.75 -7.89
CA GLY A 16 20.04 3.85 -6.62
C GLY A 16 19.62 5.28 -6.28
N VAL A 17 20.46 6.26 -6.52
CA VAL A 17 20.13 7.69 -6.31
C VAL A 17 19.04 8.14 -7.30
N LEU A 18 19.15 7.77 -8.56
CA LEU A 18 18.14 8.12 -9.57
C LEU A 18 16.77 7.54 -9.24
N ILE A 19 16.72 6.28 -8.80
CA ILE A 19 15.49 5.62 -8.36
C ILE A 19 14.93 6.32 -7.13
N GLY A 20 15.78 6.61 -6.15
CA GLY A 20 15.38 7.34 -4.94
C GLY A 20 14.72 8.69 -5.24
N ASN A 21 15.28 9.44 -6.18
CA ASN A 21 14.73 10.72 -6.61
C ASN A 21 13.35 10.55 -7.29
N LYS A 22 13.19 9.52 -8.10
CA LYS A 22 11.90 9.22 -8.75
C LYS A 22 10.86 8.76 -7.73
N MET A 23 11.25 7.93 -6.77
CA MET A 23 10.35 7.42 -5.74
C MET A 23 9.93 8.50 -4.73
N ALA A 24 10.67 9.61 -4.62
CA ALA A 24 10.23 10.76 -3.83
C ALA A 24 8.88 11.33 -4.30
N LYS A 25 8.55 11.14 -5.57
CA LYS A 25 7.22 11.52 -6.11
C LYS A 25 6.09 10.71 -5.49
N ALA A 26 6.33 9.44 -5.16
CA ALA A 26 5.34 8.60 -4.49
C ALA A 26 5.09 9.08 -3.05
N ARG A 27 6.14 9.51 -2.35
CA ARG A 27 6.01 10.13 -1.02
C ARG A 27 5.18 11.41 -1.10
N GLU A 28 5.45 12.26 -2.07
CA GLU A 28 4.71 13.50 -2.28
C GLU A 28 3.25 13.23 -2.68
N ALA A 29 3.00 12.21 -3.50
CA ALA A 29 1.66 11.76 -3.84
C ALA A 29 0.86 11.36 -2.59
N ALA A 30 1.49 10.64 -1.67
CA ALA A 30 0.88 10.27 -0.39
C ALA A 30 0.57 11.50 0.47
N ARG A 31 1.50 12.44 0.56
CA ARG A 31 1.32 13.68 1.33
C ARG A 31 0.11 14.47 0.79
N LYS A 32 0.01 14.63 -0.51
CA LYS A 32 -1.13 15.31 -1.16
C LYS A 32 -2.45 14.60 -0.92
N ALA A 33 -2.41 13.31 -0.71
CA ALA A 33 -3.58 12.46 -0.45
C ALA A 33 -3.91 12.31 1.05
N ASN A 34 -3.29 13.08 1.91
CA ASN A 34 -3.46 13.01 3.37
C ASN A 34 -3.14 11.62 3.97
N ALA A 35 -2.24 10.88 3.35
CA ALA A 35 -1.79 9.58 3.82
C ALA A 35 -0.39 9.68 4.44
N GLU A 36 -0.08 8.71 5.30
CA GLU A 36 1.27 8.57 5.85
C GLU A 36 2.15 7.83 4.85
N ALA A 37 3.40 8.26 4.71
CA ALA A 37 4.36 7.62 3.83
C ALA A 37 5.69 7.41 4.55
N GLU A 38 6.26 6.23 4.33
CA GLU A 38 7.59 5.85 4.78
C GLU A 38 8.44 5.48 3.56
N VAL A 39 9.55 6.19 3.38
CA VAL A 39 10.53 5.86 2.34
C VAL A 39 11.49 4.82 2.88
N ILE A 40 11.59 3.69 2.21
CA ILE A 40 12.39 2.56 2.66
C ILE A 40 13.42 2.25 1.59
N LYS A 41 14.68 2.14 2.01
CA LYS A 41 15.77 1.67 1.16
C LYS A 41 16.09 0.22 1.50
N ASP A 42 16.02 -0.66 0.49
CA ASP A 42 16.44 -2.03 0.63
C ASP A 42 17.97 -2.09 0.54
N GLU A 43 18.61 -2.40 1.66
CA GLU A 43 20.08 -2.45 1.75
C GLU A 43 20.69 -3.54 0.86
N LYS A 44 19.96 -4.62 0.57
CA LYS A 44 20.45 -5.71 -0.27
C LYS A 44 20.49 -5.35 -1.75
N THR A 45 19.51 -4.59 -2.23
CA THR A 45 19.39 -4.26 -3.64
C THR A 45 19.75 -2.81 -3.96
N GLY A 46 19.74 -1.94 -2.95
CA GLY A 46 19.90 -0.48 -3.13
C GLY A 46 18.64 0.19 -3.67
N LEU A 47 17.54 -0.56 -3.83
CA LEU A 47 16.29 -0.01 -4.34
C LEU A 47 15.53 0.74 -3.24
N THR A 48 14.93 1.87 -3.61
CA THR A 48 14.03 2.64 -2.75
C THR A 48 12.59 2.33 -3.12
N TYR A 49 11.76 2.13 -2.10
CA TYR A 49 10.32 2.00 -2.26
C TYR A 49 9.59 2.83 -1.20
N VAL A 50 8.29 3.02 -1.37
CA VAL A 50 7.50 3.84 -0.45
C VAL A 50 6.33 3.02 0.05
N LYS A 51 6.19 2.97 1.38
CA LYS A 51 5.03 2.37 2.05
C LYS A 51 4.07 3.48 2.41
N VAL A 52 2.87 3.43 1.84
CA VAL A 52 1.81 4.41 2.09
C VAL A 52 0.72 3.75 2.93
N THR A 53 0.34 4.40 4.03
CA THR A 53 -0.68 3.88 4.94
C THR A 53 -1.90 4.79 4.92
N PHE A 54 -3.06 4.20 4.61
CA PHE A 54 -4.36 4.84 4.69
C PHE A 54 -5.14 4.23 5.86
N PRO A 55 -5.49 5.02 6.89
CA PRO A 55 -6.34 4.50 7.97
C PRO A 55 -7.72 4.11 7.45
N SER A 56 -8.19 2.90 7.76
CA SER A 56 -9.49 2.42 7.28
C SER A 56 -10.66 3.28 7.74
N GLY A 57 -10.57 3.89 8.91
CA GLY A 57 -11.61 4.80 9.40
C GLY A 57 -11.81 6.06 8.55
N LEU A 58 -10.78 6.47 7.80
CA LEU A 58 -10.90 7.58 6.84
C LEU A 58 -11.40 7.11 5.47
N LEU A 59 -11.20 5.84 5.13
CA LEU A 59 -11.59 5.26 3.85
C LEU A 59 -13.02 4.73 3.86
N PHE A 60 -13.43 4.06 4.94
CA PHE A 60 -14.67 3.28 5.02
C PHE A 60 -15.42 3.55 6.31
N GLN A 61 -16.73 3.33 6.28
CA GLN A 61 -17.52 3.20 7.50
C GLN A 61 -17.24 1.85 8.17
N THR A 62 -17.49 1.78 9.49
CA THR A 62 -17.28 0.55 10.28
C THR A 62 -17.97 -0.66 9.63
N GLY A 63 -17.21 -1.74 9.44
CA GLY A 63 -17.71 -2.98 8.85
C GLY A 63 -18.04 -2.93 7.36
N GLN A 64 -17.74 -1.83 6.68
CA GLN A 64 -18.04 -1.65 5.25
C GLN A 64 -16.78 -1.58 4.40
N ASP A 65 -16.97 -1.79 3.10
CA ASP A 65 -15.95 -1.74 2.07
C ASP A 65 -16.22 -0.68 0.99
N VAL A 66 -17.23 0.16 1.21
CA VAL A 66 -17.60 1.26 0.31
C VAL A 66 -16.79 2.50 0.70
N LEU A 67 -16.05 3.03 -0.26
CA LEU A 67 -15.23 4.23 -0.07
C LEU A 67 -16.11 5.47 0.17
N SER A 68 -15.73 6.28 1.15
CA SER A 68 -16.33 7.59 1.38
C SER A 68 -15.99 8.56 0.23
N THR A 69 -16.73 9.66 0.11
CA THR A 69 -16.43 10.70 -0.87
C THR A 69 -15.04 11.31 -0.63
N SER A 70 -14.70 11.57 0.62
CA SER A 70 -13.38 12.09 1.00
C SER A 70 -12.26 11.11 0.62
N ALA A 71 -12.47 9.83 0.88
CA ALA A 71 -11.52 8.79 0.51
C ALA A 71 -11.31 8.72 -1.01
N ARG A 72 -12.39 8.82 -1.78
CA ARG A 72 -12.29 8.83 -3.25
C ARG A 72 -11.48 10.02 -3.74
N ASN A 73 -11.68 11.18 -3.16
CA ASN A 73 -10.88 12.37 -3.50
C ASN A 73 -9.40 12.17 -3.19
N ASP A 74 -9.08 11.64 -2.02
CA ASP A 74 -7.71 11.38 -1.60
C ASP A 74 -7.04 10.34 -2.49
N LEU A 75 -7.71 9.23 -2.77
CA LEU A 75 -7.17 8.17 -3.63
C LEU A 75 -7.01 8.64 -5.09
N ALA A 76 -7.93 9.46 -5.60
CA ALA A 76 -7.79 10.06 -6.93
C ALA A 76 -6.56 10.98 -7.00
N THR A 77 -6.34 11.80 -5.98
CA THR A 77 -5.17 12.67 -5.86
C THR A 77 -3.89 11.83 -5.82
N PHE A 78 -3.89 10.76 -5.03
CA PHE A 78 -2.77 9.83 -4.94
C PHE A 78 -2.43 9.22 -6.30
N ALA A 79 -3.42 8.64 -6.99
CA ALA A 79 -3.22 8.02 -8.28
C ALA A 79 -2.67 8.98 -9.34
N LYS A 80 -3.19 10.21 -9.40
CA LYS A 80 -2.78 11.21 -10.38
C LYS A 80 -1.34 11.70 -10.20
N ASN A 81 -0.79 11.54 -9.02
CA ASN A 81 0.58 11.99 -8.70
C ASN A 81 1.62 10.86 -8.75
N LEU A 82 1.20 9.65 -9.10
CA LEU A 82 2.10 8.54 -9.39
C LEU A 82 2.44 8.49 -10.88
N THR A 83 3.57 7.90 -11.21
CA THR A 83 4.01 7.72 -12.59
C THR A 83 3.80 6.27 -13.06
N SER A 84 3.72 6.07 -14.37
CA SER A 84 3.42 4.75 -14.96
C SER A 84 4.52 3.71 -14.76
N ASP A 85 5.72 4.14 -14.39
CA ASP A 85 6.86 3.27 -14.08
C ASP A 85 6.95 2.86 -12.60
N MET A 86 5.88 3.04 -11.86
CA MET A 86 5.71 2.59 -10.47
C MET A 86 4.74 1.44 -10.41
N ASP A 87 5.12 0.39 -9.66
CA ASP A 87 4.26 -0.76 -9.41
C ASP A 87 3.63 -0.67 -8.03
N LEU A 88 2.39 -1.15 -7.88
CA LEU A 88 1.63 -1.05 -6.65
C LEU A 88 1.25 -2.42 -6.10
N TYR A 89 1.32 -2.53 -4.77
CA TYR A 89 0.87 -3.68 -3.98
C TYR A 89 -0.09 -3.14 -2.93
N VAL A 90 -1.32 -3.61 -2.91
CA VAL A 90 -2.39 -3.11 -2.01
C VAL A 90 -2.75 -4.19 -1.01
N TYR A 91 -2.60 -3.89 0.29
CA TYR A 91 -2.80 -4.82 1.38
C TYR A 91 -3.78 -4.28 2.41
N GLY A 92 -4.85 -5.04 2.68
CA GLY A 92 -5.86 -4.70 3.68
C GLY A 92 -5.64 -5.43 4.99
N TYR A 93 -5.89 -4.75 6.11
CA TYR A 93 -5.76 -5.29 7.47
C TYR A 93 -6.93 -4.86 8.34
N THR A 94 -7.28 -5.70 9.30
CA THR A 94 -8.28 -5.39 10.33
C THR A 94 -7.63 -5.44 11.71
N ASP A 95 -8.40 -5.02 12.73
CA ASP A 95 -8.08 -5.39 14.10
C ASP A 95 -8.58 -6.83 14.38
N ASN A 96 -8.49 -7.26 15.64
CA ASN A 96 -8.92 -8.60 16.05
C ASN A 96 -10.32 -8.62 16.68
N GLN A 97 -11.11 -7.56 16.52
CA GLN A 97 -12.42 -7.52 17.14
C GLN A 97 -13.38 -8.53 16.52
N GLY A 98 -14.13 -9.23 17.38
CA GLY A 98 -15.16 -10.14 16.97
C GLY A 98 -16.37 -9.43 16.37
N TRP A 99 -17.08 -10.14 15.52
CA TRP A 99 -18.35 -9.69 14.96
C TRP A 99 -19.48 -10.11 15.88
N ARG A 100 -20.46 -9.24 16.05
CA ARG A 100 -21.62 -9.48 16.90
C ARG A 100 -22.37 -10.74 16.44
N GLY A 101 -22.59 -11.67 17.37
CA GLY A 101 -23.30 -12.92 17.09
C GLY A 101 -22.48 -13.99 16.38
N ALA A 102 -21.20 -13.76 16.16
CA ALA A 102 -20.30 -14.70 15.50
C ALA A 102 -19.35 -15.36 16.51
N SER A 103 -18.95 -16.60 16.23
CA SER A 103 -17.88 -17.27 16.99
C SER A 103 -16.51 -16.62 16.68
N ALA A 104 -15.48 -16.99 17.44
CA ALA A 104 -14.13 -16.49 17.21
C ALA A 104 -13.62 -16.84 15.80
N SER A 105 -13.83 -18.07 15.34
CA SER A 105 -13.41 -18.49 14.00
C SER A 105 -14.23 -17.82 12.88
N GLU A 106 -15.53 -17.63 13.09
CA GLU A 106 -16.37 -16.89 12.14
C GLU A 106 -15.96 -15.43 12.05
N SER A 107 -15.62 -14.80 13.17
CA SER A 107 -15.13 -13.41 13.20
C SER A 107 -13.81 -13.27 12.48
N MET A 108 -12.89 -14.21 12.66
CA MET A 108 -11.62 -14.23 11.96
C MET A 108 -11.83 -14.33 10.44
N ASN A 109 -12.72 -15.20 9.99
CA ASN A 109 -13.06 -15.35 8.58
C ASN A 109 -13.71 -14.08 8.01
N LYS A 110 -14.62 -13.45 8.76
CA LYS A 110 -15.26 -12.20 8.36
C LYS A 110 -14.25 -11.05 8.25
N ASN A 111 -13.29 -10.98 9.17
CA ASN A 111 -12.22 -9.99 9.11
C ASN A 111 -11.31 -10.24 7.90
N GLN A 112 -11.02 -11.50 7.59
CA GLN A 112 -10.26 -11.85 6.39
C GLN A 112 -10.99 -11.37 5.12
N VAL A 113 -12.27 -11.67 4.98
CA VAL A 113 -13.08 -11.25 3.83
C VAL A 113 -13.18 -9.73 3.76
N LEU A 114 -13.41 -9.05 4.87
CA LEU A 114 -13.50 -7.58 4.91
C LEU A 114 -12.19 -6.94 4.46
N SER A 115 -11.04 -7.47 4.91
CA SER A 115 -9.75 -6.96 4.50
C SER A 115 -9.50 -7.11 3.00
N GLU A 116 -9.92 -8.23 2.42
CA GLU A 116 -9.84 -8.47 0.97
C GLU A 116 -10.74 -7.50 0.19
N GLN A 117 -11.98 -7.33 0.64
CA GLN A 117 -12.94 -6.42 0.01
C GLN A 117 -12.45 -4.97 0.04
N ARG A 118 -11.87 -4.54 1.16
CA ARG A 118 -11.31 -3.20 1.31
C ARG A 118 -10.10 -2.98 0.41
N ALA A 119 -9.19 -3.95 0.34
CA ALA A 119 -8.06 -3.88 -0.57
C ALA A 119 -8.53 -3.79 -2.04
N ASN A 120 -9.53 -4.58 -2.39
CA ASN A 120 -10.13 -4.56 -3.74
C ASN A 120 -10.81 -3.22 -4.05
N SER A 121 -11.51 -2.62 -3.10
CA SER A 121 -12.16 -1.30 -3.28
C SER A 121 -11.12 -0.22 -3.56
N VAL A 122 -10.02 -0.20 -2.81
CA VAL A 122 -8.92 0.74 -3.03
C VAL A 122 -8.27 0.51 -4.39
N SER A 123 -7.92 -0.73 -4.72
CA SER A 123 -7.28 -1.09 -5.99
C SER A 123 -8.15 -0.70 -7.18
N SER A 124 -9.43 -1.03 -7.14
CA SER A 124 -10.36 -0.71 -8.22
C SER A 124 -10.50 0.79 -8.45
N TYR A 125 -10.54 1.55 -7.37
CA TYR A 125 -10.65 3.00 -7.48
C TYR A 125 -9.36 3.65 -7.99
N LEU A 126 -8.18 3.15 -7.56
CA LEU A 126 -6.89 3.59 -8.12
C LEU A 126 -6.83 3.33 -9.63
N ARG A 127 -7.27 2.15 -10.07
CA ARG A 127 -7.30 1.81 -11.51
C ARG A 127 -8.25 2.72 -12.29
N SER A 128 -9.40 3.07 -11.73
CA SER A 128 -10.32 4.01 -12.38
C SER A 128 -9.76 5.43 -12.49
N ASN A 129 -8.71 5.75 -11.77
CA ASN A 129 -8.03 7.04 -11.77
C ASN A 129 -6.65 7.01 -12.46
N GLY A 130 -6.42 6.05 -13.33
CA GLY A 130 -5.26 6.05 -14.22
C GLY A 130 -4.16 5.04 -13.89
N ILE A 131 -4.26 4.31 -12.77
CA ILE A 131 -3.32 3.22 -12.50
C ILE A 131 -3.68 2.04 -13.40
N SER A 132 -2.75 1.61 -14.24
CA SER A 132 -3.00 0.50 -15.15
C SER A 132 -3.07 -0.85 -14.42
N SER A 133 -3.72 -1.83 -15.04
CA SER A 133 -3.74 -3.21 -14.52
C SER A 133 -2.33 -3.80 -14.46
N ALA A 134 -1.44 -3.41 -15.37
CA ALA A 134 -0.04 -3.85 -15.38
C ALA A 134 0.75 -3.33 -14.18
N GLN A 135 0.43 -2.15 -13.67
CA GLN A 135 1.04 -1.58 -12.47
C GLN A 135 0.55 -2.23 -11.19
N MET A 136 -0.66 -2.76 -11.17
CA MET A 136 -1.27 -3.36 -9.98
C MET A 136 -0.80 -4.80 -9.84
N LYS A 137 0.28 -5.01 -9.10
CA LYS A 137 0.96 -6.32 -8.99
C LYS A 137 0.28 -7.28 -8.04
N GLU A 138 -0.25 -6.77 -6.94
CA GLU A 138 -0.85 -7.63 -5.93
C GLU A 138 -1.92 -6.88 -5.14
N VAL A 139 -3.02 -7.55 -4.86
CA VAL A 139 -4.12 -7.04 -4.02
C VAL A 139 -4.50 -8.16 -3.07
N LYS A 140 -4.26 -7.96 -1.77
CA LYS A 140 -4.50 -8.99 -0.75
C LYS A 140 -5.12 -8.42 0.52
N GLY A 141 -5.93 -9.25 1.17
CA GLY A 141 -6.35 -9.02 2.55
C GLY A 141 -5.59 -9.96 3.48
N PHE A 142 -5.14 -9.45 4.60
CA PHE A 142 -4.43 -10.22 5.62
C PHE A 142 -5.24 -10.36 6.92
N GLY A 143 -6.48 -9.86 6.95
CA GLY A 143 -7.34 -9.93 8.11
C GLY A 143 -6.67 -9.28 9.33
N GLU A 144 -6.72 -9.97 10.46
CA GLU A 144 -6.15 -9.48 11.71
C GLU A 144 -4.66 -9.81 11.90
N SER A 145 -4.03 -10.44 10.93
CA SER A 145 -2.59 -10.75 11.00
C SER A 145 -1.73 -9.50 10.85
N ASN A 146 -0.50 -9.58 11.33
CA ASN A 146 0.49 -8.49 11.25
C ASN A 146 0.04 -7.17 11.89
N PRO A 147 -0.43 -7.19 13.16
CA PRO A 147 -0.79 -5.95 13.85
C PRO A 147 0.42 -5.03 13.98
N VAL A 148 0.19 -3.72 13.81
CA VAL A 148 1.21 -2.67 13.99
C VAL A 148 1.15 -2.03 15.37
N ALA A 149 0.07 -2.32 16.12
CA ALA A 149 -0.14 -1.81 17.47
C ALA A 149 -0.91 -2.84 18.28
N SER A 150 -1.06 -2.59 19.59
CA SER A 150 -1.84 -3.47 20.47
C SER A 150 -3.33 -3.44 20.11
N ASN A 151 -3.95 -4.61 20.03
CA ASN A 151 -5.40 -4.74 19.91
C ASN A 151 -6.13 -4.55 21.25
N ASP A 152 -5.41 -4.40 22.35
CA ASP A 152 -5.99 -4.23 23.68
C ASP A 152 -6.53 -2.81 23.92
N SER A 153 -6.07 -1.84 23.13
CA SER A 153 -6.54 -0.45 23.22
C SER A 153 -7.33 -0.05 21.97
N SER A 154 -8.26 0.87 22.13
CA SER A 154 -9.01 1.47 21.02
C SER A 154 -8.07 2.16 20.02
N ALA A 155 -7.09 2.90 20.52
CA ALA A 155 -6.11 3.58 19.68
C ALA A 155 -5.25 2.58 18.86
N GLY A 156 -4.83 1.47 19.48
CA GLY A 156 -4.07 0.44 18.81
C GLY A 156 -4.90 -0.28 17.75
N ARG A 157 -6.15 -0.61 18.04
CA ARG A 157 -7.06 -1.20 17.07
C ARG A 157 -7.28 -0.28 15.85
N GLU A 158 -7.42 1.00 16.08
CA GLU A 158 -7.54 1.98 14.99
C GLU A 158 -6.32 1.95 14.05
N GLN A 159 -5.12 1.85 14.60
CA GLN A 159 -3.90 1.74 13.81
C GLN A 159 -3.85 0.41 13.03
N ASN A 160 -4.37 -0.67 13.59
CA ASN A 160 -4.39 -1.97 12.93
C ASN A 160 -5.38 -2.01 11.76
N ARG A 161 -6.46 -1.24 11.82
CA ARG A 161 -7.44 -1.09 10.72
C ARG A 161 -6.87 -0.15 9.66
N ARG A 162 -6.22 -0.70 8.66
CA ARG A 162 -5.51 0.07 7.63
C ARG A 162 -5.48 -0.62 6.27
N VAL A 163 -5.23 0.17 5.25
CA VAL A 163 -4.82 -0.33 3.93
C VAL A 163 -3.43 0.23 3.65
N GLU A 164 -2.50 -0.65 3.34
CA GLU A 164 -1.14 -0.29 2.97
C GLU A 164 -0.98 -0.41 1.47
N VAL A 165 -0.39 0.62 0.86
CA VAL A 165 -0.03 0.60 -0.55
C VAL A 165 1.49 0.71 -0.64
N TYR A 166 2.13 -0.35 -1.13
CA TYR A 166 3.56 -0.32 -1.42
C TYR A 166 3.75 0.15 -2.86
N VAL A 167 4.50 1.22 -3.03
CA VAL A 167 4.88 1.75 -4.34
C VAL A 167 6.31 1.38 -4.61
N MET A 168 6.52 0.58 -5.67
CA MET A 168 7.81 0.00 -6.02
C MET A 168 8.28 0.54 -7.36
N PRO A 169 9.60 0.68 -7.58
CA PRO A 169 10.10 0.93 -8.92
C PRO A 169 9.83 -0.27 -9.83
N SER A 170 9.30 -0.02 -11.02
CA SER A 170 9.09 -1.07 -12.01
C SER A 170 10.42 -1.56 -12.58
N LYS A 171 10.39 -2.71 -13.27
CA LYS A 171 11.55 -3.22 -14.01
C LYS A 171 12.06 -2.19 -15.04
N GLU A 172 11.15 -1.47 -15.67
CA GLU A 172 11.47 -0.42 -16.63
C GLU A 172 12.18 0.75 -15.96
N MET A 173 11.68 1.22 -14.80
CA MET A 173 12.36 2.28 -14.04
C MET A 173 13.77 1.86 -13.66
N ILE A 174 13.95 0.63 -13.18
CA ILE A 174 15.27 0.10 -12.80
C ILE A 174 16.21 0.03 -14.00
N LYS A 175 15.72 -0.52 -15.13
CA LYS A 175 16.49 -0.60 -16.37
C LYS A 175 16.95 0.77 -16.86
N ASN A 176 16.03 1.74 -16.88
CA ASN A 176 16.33 3.10 -17.33
C ASN A 176 17.32 3.81 -16.39
N ALA A 177 17.18 3.63 -15.09
CA ALA A 177 18.11 4.20 -14.11
C ALA A 177 19.51 3.60 -14.24
N LYS A 178 19.62 2.30 -14.46
CA LYS A 178 20.91 1.63 -14.71
C LYS A 178 21.58 2.18 -15.99
N ALA A 179 20.83 2.29 -17.06
CA ALA A 179 21.34 2.83 -18.34
C ALA A 179 21.83 4.27 -18.18
N GLU A 180 21.06 5.11 -17.49
CA GLU A 180 21.40 6.51 -17.23
C GLU A 180 22.64 6.64 -16.34
N ALA A 181 22.83 5.73 -15.39
CA ALA A 181 23.99 5.69 -14.50
C ALA A 181 25.24 5.02 -15.12
N GLY A 182 25.11 4.48 -16.34
CA GLY A 182 26.21 3.77 -16.99
C GLY A 182 26.47 2.36 -16.44
N GLU A 183 25.45 1.75 -15.87
CA GLU A 183 25.50 0.40 -15.30
C GLU A 183 25.04 -0.66 -16.31
#